data_8403807c41671d816d275bddd106560c
#
_entry.id   8403807c41671d816d275bddd106560c
#
_cell.length_a   1.000
_cell.length_b   1.000
_cell.length_c   1.000
_cell.angle_alpha   90.00
_cell.angle_beta   90.00
_cell.angle_gamma   90.00
#
_symmetry.space_group_name_H-M   'P 1'
#
loop_
_entity.id
_entity.type
_entity.pdbx_description
1 polymer ?
#
loop_
_entity_poly.entity_id
_entity_poly.type
_entity_poly.pdbx_seq_one_letter_code
_entity_poly.pdbx_strand_id
1 'polypeptide(L)'
;ISITIWPNAMTNEQILLKMLRASLWGNPPEAGVMSAADFHGVMMQAKRQTVVGLLAQALTDEHYQVRLPKPDAIQTFVSQQEIRNNNLKVNRALEELCVLLQANSIKFLVVKGQLLAQFYPQPLARQPGDIDFYCDSEHFDRARTVIRQAWNVTFHEGEEGDNEQHVAFEYKGIPFELHFRLLKFASSSVQHHFDEMIRKSAPYTI
;
A
#
# COMPACT_ATOMS: atom_id res chain seq x y z
N ILE A 1 27.56 26.82 16.08
CA ILE A 1 26.74 25.60 15.90
C ILE A 1 27.43 24.84 14.81
N SER A 2 28.14 23.72 15.14
CA SER A 2 28.76 22.85 14.14
C SER A 2 27.65 22.19 13.34
N ILE A 3 27.57 22.51 12.05
CA ILE A 3 26.66 21.83 11.13
C ILE A 3 27.33 20.49 10.81
N THR A 4 26.80 19.42 11.37
CA THR A 4 27.25 18.07 11.03
C THR A 4 26.75 17.79 9.60
N ILE A 5 27.67 17.65 8.66
CA ILE A 5 27.38 17.12 7.31
C ILE A 5 27.19 15.62 7.50
N TRP A 6 26.21 15.03 6.84
CA TRP A 6 26.00 13.59 6.86
C TRP A 6 27.29 12.85 6.47
N PRO A 7 27.63 11.72 7.13
CA PRO A 7 28.88 11.04 6.88
C PRO A 7 29.00 10.68 5.39
N ASN A 8 30.02 11.24 4.74
CA ASN A 8 30.32 11.09 3.30
C ASN A 8 30.62 9.64 2.84
N ALA A 9 30.38 8.64 3.69
CA ALA A 9 30.73 7.25 3.44
C ALA A 9 29.55 6.31 3.24
N MET A 10 28.28 6.83 3.28
CA MET A 10 27.09 5.98 3.14
C MET A 10 26.60 5.96 1.70
N THR A 11 26.16 4.79 1.22
CA THR A 11 25.47 4.67 -0.07
C THR A 11 24.03 5.16 0.05
N ASN A 12 23.39 5.49 -1.09
CA ASN A 12 21.98 5.90 -1.12
C ASN A 12 21.06 4.83 -0.53
N GLU A 13 21.38 3.54 -0.72
CA GLU A 13 20.64 2.41 -0.14
C GLU A 13 20.76 2.40 1.38
N GLN A 14 21.93 2.64 1.91
CA GLN A 14 22.17 2.68 3.37
C GLN A 14 21.41 3.87 4.00
N ILE A 15 21.42 5.02 3.34
CA ILE A 15 20.67 6.19 3.78
C ILE A 15 19.16 5.88 3.75
N LEU A 16 18.65 5.33 2.64
CA LEU A 16 17.24 4.94 2.53
C LEU A 16 16.83 3.98 3.65
N LEU A 17 17.61 2.93 3.89
CA LEU A 17 17.33 1.96 4.94
C LEU A 17 17.28 2.60 6.34
N LYS A 18 18.16 3.57 6.63
CA LYS A 18 18.11 4.32 7.90
C LYS A 18 16.82 5.13 8.00
N MET A 19 16.40 5.81 6.93
CA MET A 19 15.16 6.57 6.90
C MET A 19 13.92 5.67 7.06
N LEU A 20 13.90 4.52 6.41
CA LEU A 20 12.81 3.56 6.57
C LEU A 20 12.73 3.02 8.00
N ARG A 21 13.87 2.74 8.64
CA ARG A 21 13.92 2.33 10.05
C ARG A 21 13.40 3.44 10.98
N ALA A 22 13.74 4.68 10.70
CA ALA A 22 13.20 5.81 11.44
C ALA A 22 11.67 5.88 11.33
N SER A 23 11.16 5.83 10.10
CA SER A 23 9.72 5.91 9.83
C SER A 23 8.92 4.73 10.40
N LEU A 24 9.46 3.51 10.39
CA LEU A 24 8.73 2.30 10.79
C LEU A 24 8.90 1.94 12.28
N TRP A 25 10.04 2.24 12.87
CA TRP A 25 10.38 1.79 14.24
C TRP A 25 10.83 2.91 15.16
N GLY A 26 10.80 4.17 14.69
CA GLY A 26 11.20 5.30 15.51
C GLY A 26 12.70 5.37 15.80
N ASN A 27 13.54 4.64 15.08
CA ASN A 27 14.99 4.68 15.22
C ASN A 27 15.52 5.95 14.56
N PRO A 28 15.96 6.98 15.34
CA PRO A 28 16.33 8.25 14.74
C PRO A 28 17.53 8.07 13.79
N PRO A 29 17.47 8.67 12.59
CA PRO A 29 18.65 8.77 11.75
C PRO A 29 19.65 9.76 12.39
N GLU A 30 20.91 9.76 11.91
CA GLU A 30 21.85 10.77 12.34
C GLU A 30 21.36 12.18 11.95
N ALA A 31 21.39 13.10 12.92
CA ALA A 31 21.03 14.50 12.65
C ALA A 31 22.06 15.12 11.71
N GLY A 32 21.61 15.92 10.75
CA GLY A 32 22.53 16.61 9.83
C GLY A 32 21.86 17.17 8.59
N VAL A 33 22.71 17.72 7.72
CA VAL A 33 22.28 18.27 6.42
C VAL A 33 22.53 17.23 5.35
N MET A 34 21.45 16.78 4.69
CA MET A 34 21.54 15.91 3.51
C MET A 34 21.86 16.80 2.29
N SER A 35 22.86 16.42 1.50
CA SER A 35 23.16 17.13 0.25
C SER A 35 22.04 16.90 -0.79
N ALA A 36 21.93 17.81 -1.76
CA ALA A 36 20.99 17.62 -2.87
C ALA A 36 21.31 16.36 -3.69
N ALA A 37 22.58 16.00 -3.83
CA ALA A 37 22.99 14.80 -4.55
C ALA A 37 22.53 13.53 -3.81
N ASP A 38 22.73 13.47 -2.49
CA ASP A 38 22.26 12.36 -1.66
C ASP A 38 20.73 12.26 -1.68
N PHE A 39 20.04 13.40 -1.53
CA PHE A 39 18.58 13.45 -1.59
C PHE A 39 18.04 12.87 -2.90
N HIS A 40 18.57 13.32 -4.05
CA HIS A 40 18.11 12.84 -5.36
C HIS A 40 18.38 11.35 -5.54
N GLY A 41 19.55 10.86 -5.11
CA GLY A 41 19.88 9.45 -5.16
C GLY A 41 18.97 8.58 -4.29
N VAL A 42 18.71 9.02 -3.05
CA VAL A 42 17.83 8.31 -2.10
C VAL A 42 16.37 8.37 -2.59
N MET A 43 15.89 9.51 -3.08
CA MET A 43 14.54 9.65 -3.62
C MET A 43 14.31 8.76 -4.85
N MET A 44 15.32 8.62 -5.73
CA MET A 44 15.24 7.72 -6.87
C MET A 44 15.10 6.26 -6.43
N GLN A 45 15.87 5.82 -5.42
CA GLN A 45 15.74 4.48 -4.84
C GLN A 45 14.37 4.28 -4.17
N ALA A 46 13.89 5.27 -3.42
CA ALA A 46 12.57 5.21 -2.79
C ALA A 46 11.43 5.08 -3.81
N LYS A 47 11.52 5.77 -4.95
CA LYS A 47 10.56 5.63 -6.05
C LYS A 47 10.56 4.22 -6.63
N ARG A 48 11.75 3.64 -6.89
CA ARG A 48 11.89 2.27 -7.42
C ARG A 48 11.30 1.21 -6.47
N GLN A 49 11.37 1.45 -5.16
CA GLN A 49 10.90 0.53 -4.13
C GLN A 49 9.47 0.88 -3.61
N THR A 50 8.81 1.89 -4.21
CA THR A 50 7.47 2.35 -3.79
C THR A 50 7.36 2.71 -2.30
N VAL A 51 8.42 3.32 -1.73
CA VAL A 51 8.52 3.70 -0.31
C VAL A 51 8.72 5.21 -0.10
N VAL A 52 8.35 6.02 -1.10
CA VAL A 52 8.49 7.49 -1.04
C VAL A 52 7.77 8.09 0.16
N GLY A 53 6.58 7.58 0.51
CA GLY A 53 5.82 8.10 1.64
C GLY A 53 6.51 7.89 2.98
N LEU A 54 7.14 6.72 3.19
CA LEU A 54 7.94 6.45 4.40
C LEU A 54 9.19 7.32 4.45
N LEU A 55 9.89 7.49 3.30
CA LEU A 55 11.03 8.40 3.21
C LEU A 55 10.61 9.83 3.54
N ALA A 56 9.52 10.33 2.91
CA ALA A 56 9.04 11.68 3.14
C ALA A 56 8.64 11.90 4.60
N GLN A 57 8.00 10.92 5.23
CA GLN A 57 7.67 10.96 6.65
C GLN A 57 8.93 11.15 7.52
N ALA A 58 9.97 10.34 7.29
CA ALA A 58 11.21 10.45 8.06
C ALA A 58 11.93 11.79 7.83
N LEU A 59 11.89 12.32 6.60
CA LEU A 59 12.55 13.58 6.24
C LEU A 59 11.79 14.81 6.77
N THR A 60 10.49 14.70 7.03
CA THR A 60 9.66 15.80 7.55
C THR A 60 9.43 15.72 9.05
N ASP A 61 9.88 14.66 9.72
CA ASP A 61 9.77 14.54 11.16
C ASP A 61 10.79 15.43 11.86
N GLU A 62 10.29 16.43 12.57
CA GLU A 62 11.12 17.42 13.27
C GLU A 62 12.02 16.79 14.35
N HIS A 63 11.63 15.64 14.91
CA HIS A 63 12.43 14.92 15.91
C HIS A 63 13.75 14.39 15.34
N TYR A 64 13.82 14.12 14.03
CA TYR A 64 15.02 13.55 13.42
C TYR A 64 16.04 14.61 12.97
N GLN A 65 15.68 15.89 12.98
CA GLN A 65 16.58 17.01 12.67
C GLN A 65 17.35 16.87 11.34
N VAL A 66 16.73 16.20 10.35
CA VAL A 66 17.29 16.12 8.99
C VAL A 66 16.96 17.41 8.26
N ARG A 67 17.98 18.09 7.74
CA ARG A 67 17.81 19.33 6.98
C ARG A 67 18.04 19.07 5.50
N LEU A 68 17.12 19.56 4.69
CA LEU A 68 17.18 19.48 3.23
C LEU A 68 17.37 20.87 2.63
N PRO A 69 17.97 20.98 1.45
CA PRO A 69 17.86 22.18 0.62
C PRO A 69 16.39 22.55 0.40
N LYS A 70 16.10 23.85 0.34
CA LYS A 70 14.70 24.33 0.26
C LYS A 70 13.88 23.69 -0.89
N PRO A 71 14.40 23.54 -2.13
CA PRO A 71 13.65 22.87 -3.19
C PRO A 71 13.30 21.41 -2.85
N ASP A 72 14.24 20.68 -2.26
CA ASP A 72 14.10 19.26 -1.91
C ASP A 72 13.11 19.08 -0.76
N ALA A 73 13.12 19.99 0.22
CA ALA A 73 12.12 20.03 1.29
C ALA A 73 10.70 20.25 0.76
N ILE A 74 10.53 21.17 -0.20
CA ILE A 74 9.24 21.41 -0.85
C ILE A 74 8.80 20.16 -1.62
N GLN A 75 9.68 19.55 -2.41
CA GLN A 75 9.38 18.33 -3.16
C GLN A 75 8.94 17.19 -2.21
N THR A 76 9.65 17.02 -1.09
CA THR A 76 9.33 16.01 -0.07
C THR A 76 7.93 16.22 0.50
N PHE A 77 7.60 17.46 0.88
CA PHE A 77 6.30 17.80 1.41
C PHE A 77 5.18 17.58 0.38
N VAL A 78 5.37 17.97 -0.87
CA VAL A 78 4.39 17.75 -1.94
C VAL A 78 4.15 16.25 -2.13
N SER A 79 5.21 15.45 -2.24
CA SER A 79 5.09 13.99 -2.38
C SER A 79 4.36 13.34 -1.19
N GLN A 80 4.62 13.81 0.02
CA GLN A 80 3.92 13.34 1.23
C GLN A 80 2.42 13.64 1.17
N GLN A 81 2.05 14.86 0.76
CA GLN A 81 0.64 15.24 0.65
C GLN A 81 -0.08 14.50 -0.48
N GLU A 82 0.56 14.27 -1.61
CA GLU A 82 0.02 13.48 -2.72
C GLU A 82 -0.27 12.04 -2.28
N ILE A 83 0.68 11.37 -1.63
CA ILE A 83 0.51 10.01 -1.13
C ILE A 83 -0.61 9.95 -0.09
N ARG A 84 -0.63 10.89 0.85
CA ARG A 84 -1.71 11.01 1.84
C ARG A 84 -3.08 11.16 1.18
N ASN A 85 -3.21 12.08 0.22
CA ASN A 85 -4.47 12.33 -0.48
C ASN A 85 -4.92 11.11 -1.29
N ASN A 86 -3.99 10.40 -1.92
CA ASN A 86 -4.28 9.15 -2.64
C ASN A 86 -4.77 8.06 -1.68
N ASN A 87 -4.14 7.89 -0.51
CA ASN A 87 -4.64 6.98 0.53
C ASN A 87 -6.07 7.31 0.96
N LEU A 88 -6.38 8.59 1.18
CA LEU A 88 -7.74 9.01 1.54
C LEU A 88 -8.77 8.70 0.45
N LYS A 89 -8.39 8.81 -0.83
CA LYS A 89 -9.26 8.39 -1.95
C LYS A 89 -9.47 6.88 -1.95
N VAL A 90 -8.39 6.11 -1.81
CA VAL A 90 -8.45 4.64 -1.77
C VAL A 90 -9.27 4.17 -0.57
N ASN A 91 -9.10 4.75 0.61
CA ASN A 91 -9.90 4.41 1.80
C ASN A 91 -11.40 4.66 1.59
N ARG A 92 -11.77 5.78 0.97
CA ARG A 92 -13.19 6.06 0.64
C ARG A 92 -13.77 5.04 -0.33
N ALA A 93 -13.02 4.68 -1.37
CA ALA A 93 -13.46 3.68 -2.34
C ALA A 93 -13.59 2.29 -1.69
N LEU A 94 -12.69 1.94 -0.79
CA LEU A 94 -12.77 0.72 0.02
C LEU A 94 -14.01 0.72 0.94
N GLU A 95 -14.29 1.84 1.60
CA GLU A 95 -15.49 2.01 2.42
C GLU A 95 -16.77 1.83 1.59
N GLU A 96 -16.84 2.44 0.40
CA GLU A 96 -17.97 2.26 -0.53
C GLU A 96 -18.14 0.78 -0.94
N LEU A 97 -17.03 0.06 -1.22
CA LEU A 97 -17.06 -1.38 -1.49
C LEU A 97 -17.63 -2.16 -0.30
N CYS A 98 -17.12 -1.90 0.90
CA CYS A 98 -17.57 -2.59 2.11
C CYS A 98 -19.06 -2.39 2.34
N VAL A 99 -19.55 -1.16 2.24
CA VAL A 99 -20.98 -0.83 2.38
C VAL A 99 -21.82 -1.55 1.33
N LEU A 100 -21.37 -1.55 0.07
CA LEU A 100 -22.09 -2.19 -1.04
C LEU A 100 -22.21 -3.71 -0.82
N LEU A 101 -21.10 -4.39 -0.48
CA LEU A 101 -21.11 -5.83 -0.30
C LEU A 101 -21.87 -6.25 0.95
N GLN A 102 -21.75 -5.53 2.05
CA GLN A 102 -22.49 -5.77 3.29
C GLN A 102 -24.00 -5.61 3.10
N ALA A 103 -24.42 -4.53 2.41
CA ALA A 103 -25.84 -4.29 2.12
C ALA A 103 -26.48 -5.41 1.28
N ASN A 104 -25.67 -6.17 0.53
CA ASN A 104 -26.10 -7.31 -0.27
C ASN A 104 -25.81 -8.67 0.39
N SER A 105 -25.45 -8.70 1.67
CA SER A 105 -25.13 -9.92 2.43
C SER A 105 -24.08 -10.78 1.73
N ILE A 106 -23.05 -10.14 1.15
CA ILE A 106 -21.91 -10.79 0.51
C ILE A 106 -20.78 -10.86 1.51
N LYS A 107 -20.25 -12.05 1.76
CA LYS A 107 -19.05 -12.22 2.59
C LYS A 107 -17.82 -11.94 1.75
N PHE A 108 -16.92 -11.16 2.29
CA PHE A 108 -15.65 -10.81 1.64
C PHE A 108 -14.56 -10.60 2.67
N LEU A 109 -13.32 -10.63 2.20
CA LEU A 109 -12.13 -10.35 2.99
C LEU A 109 -11.26 -9.36 2.22
N VAL A 110 -11.00 -8.19 2.80
CA VAL A 110 -10.00 -7.26 2.26
C VAL A 110 -8.62 -7.82 2.57
N VAL A 111 -7.74 -7.83 1.59
CA VAL A 111 -6.39 -8.40 1.72
C VAL A 111 -5.34 -7.40 1.26
N LYS A 112 -4.07 -7.65 1.60
CA LYS A 112 -2.92 -6.81 1.20
C LYS A 112 -3.09 -5.31 1.55
N GLY A 113 -2.76 -4.44 0.65
CA GLY A 113 -2.93 -2.99 0.54
C GLY A 113 -3.28 -2.25 1.83
N GLN A 114 -4.52 -1.81 1.92
CA GLN A 114 -5.02 -1.00 3.04
C GLN A 114 -5.13 -1.77 4.35
N LEU A 115 -5.31 -3.10 4.29
CA LEU A 115 -5.25 -3.94 5.50
C LEU A 115 -3.85 -3.87 6.14
N LEU A 116 -2.79 -3.99 5.34
CA LEU A 116 -1.41 -3.91 5.84
C LEU A 116 -1.03 -2.50 6.30
N ALA A 117 -1.64 -1.46 5.71
CA ALA A 117 -1.37 -0.08 6.10
C ALA A 117 -1.67 0.19 7.59
N GLN A 118 -2.60 -0.54 8.21
CA GLN A 118 -2.94 -0.39 9.63
C GLN A 118 -1.79 -0.71 10.57
N PHE A 119 -0.81 -1.51 10.13
CA PHE A 119 0.38 -1.87 10.92
C PHE A 119 1.52 -0.85 10.80
N TYR A 120 1.36 0.16 9.94
CA TYR A 120 2.34 1.24 9.83
C TYR A 120 2.09 2.27 10.94
N PRO A 121 3.13 2.85 11.56
CA PRO A 121 2.97 3.94 12.54
C PRO A 121 2.17 5.12 11.99
N GLN A 122 2.29 5.36 10.68
CA GLN A 122 1.50 6.33 9.94
C GLN A 122 0.88 5.64 8.71
N PRO A 123 -0.35 5.12 8.82
CA PRO A 123 -1.00 4.36 7.73
C PRO A 123 -1.03 5.09 6.39
N LEU A 124 -1.22 6.41 6.42
CA LEU A 124 -1.29 7.25 5.23
C LEU A 124 0.08 7.53 4.57
N ALA A 125 1.19 7.09 5.18
CA ALA A 125 2.52 7.15 4.58
C ALA A 125 2.83 5.92 3.71
N ARG A 126 2.07 4.84 3.81
CA ARG A 126 2.20 3.72 2.88
C ARG A 126 1.77 4.18 1.48
N GLN A 127 2.59 3.93 0.45
CA GLN A 127 2.19 4.24 -0.91
C GLN A 127 1.05 3.31 -1.34
N PRO A 128 -0.15 3.85 -1.69
CA PRO A 128 -1.29 3.04 -2.05
C PRO A 128 -1.14 2.51 -3.48
N GLY A 129 -1.73 1.35 -3.73
CA GLY A 129 -1.89 0.75 -5.05
C GLY A 129 -3.36 0.43 -5.29
N ASP A 130 -3.61 -0.80 -5.65
CA ASP A 130 -4.90 -1.41 -5.86
C ASP A 130 -5.62 -1.76 -4.54
N ILE A 131 -6.90 -2.09 -4.67
CA ILE A 131 -7.72 -2.67 -3.60
C ILE A 131 -7.95 -4.13 -3.92
N ASP A 132 -7.31 -5.00 -3.13
CA ASP A 132 -7.48 -6.44 -3.22
C ASP A 132 -8.54 -6.92 -2.22
N PHE A 133 -9.49 -7.72 -2.69
CA PHE A 133 -10.46 -8.38 -1.82
C PHE A 133 -10.84 -9.75 -2.36
N TYR A 134 -11.16 -10.65 -1.45
CA TYR A 134 -11.47 -12.03 -1.74
C TYR A 134 -12.94 -12.31 -1.44
N CYS A 135 -13.57 -13.09 -2.32
CA CYS A 135 -14.85 -13.74 -2.07
C CYS A 135 -14.70 -15.25 -2.33
N ASP A 136 -15.34 -16.07 -1.50
CA ASP A 136 -15.44 -17.51 -1.76
C ASP A 136 -16.33 -17.81 -2.98
N SER A 137 -16.37 -19.07 -3.40
CA SER A 137 -17.13 -19.51 -4.57
C SER A 137 -18.64 -19.25 -4.48
N GLU A 138 -19.20 -19.14 -3.28
CA GLU A 138 -20.62 -18.85 -3.06
C GLU A 138 -20.93 -17.38 -3.33
N HIS A 139 -19.98 -16.48 -3.00
CA HIS A 139 -20.19 -15.03 -3.01
C HIS A 139 -19.56 -14.33 -4.23
N PHE A 140 -18.61 -14.97 -4.93
CA PHE A 140 -17.83 -14.35 -6.01
C PHE A 140 -18.69 -13.81 -7.16
N ASP A 141 -19.57 -14.65 -7.74
CA ASP A 141 -20.40 -14.22 -8.88
C ASP A 141 -21.46 -13.20 -8.47
N ARG A 142 -21.96 -13.29 -7.23
CA ARG A 142 -22.86 -12.29 -6.67
C ARG A 142 -22.15 -10.94 -6.49
N ALA A 143 -20.92 -10.94 -5.99
CA ALA A 143 -20.10 -9.75 -5.85
C ALA A 143 -19.88 -9.07 -7.22
N ARG A 144 -19.46 -9.83 -8.24
CA ARG A 144 -19.32 -9.32 -9.61
C ARG A 144 -20.61 -8.67 -10.13
N THR A 145 -21.73 -9.34 -9.92
CA THR A 145 -23.02 -8.86 -10.41
C THR A 145 -23.43 -7.56 -9.72
N VAL A 146 -23.36 -7.51 -8.38
CA VAL A 146 -23.73 -6.35 -7.58
C VAL A 146 -22.82 -5.15 -7.89
N ILE A 147 -21.51 -5.36 -7.95
CA ILE A 147 -20.54 -4.30 -8.27
C ILE A 147 -20.79 -3.75 -9.67
N ARG A 148 -20.97 -4.64 -10.67
CA ARG A 148 -21.26 -4.22 -12.05
C ARG A 148 -22.53 -3.37 -12.14
N GLN A 149 -23.59 -3.78 -11.46
CA GLN A 149 -24.86 -3.06 -11.47
C GLN A 149 -24.82 -1.71 -10.74
N ALA A 150 -24.15 -1.70 -9.57
CA ALA A 150 -24.12 -0.50 -8.73
C ALA A 150 -23.15 0.57 -9.28
N TRP A 151 -22.02 0.14 -9.82
CA TRP A 151 -20.93 1.05 -10.23
C TRP A 151 -20.75 1.19 -11.74
N ASN A 152 -21.52 0.42 -12.53
CA ASN A 152 -21.42 0.40 -13.99
C ASN A 152 -19.99 0.17 -14.51
N VAL A 153 -19.27 -0.78 -13.88
CA VAL A 153 -17.89 -1.13 -14.23
C VAL A 153 -17.83 -2.37 -15.11
N THR A 154 -16.74 -2.48 -15.88
CA THR A 154 -16.41 -3.68 -16.68
C THR A 154 -15.32 -4.46 -15.97
N PHE A 155 -15.51 -5.76 -15.80
CA PHE A 155 -14.48 -6.66 -15.29
C PHE A 155 -13.59 -7.14 -16.45
N HIS A 156 -12.29 -7.15 -16.20
CA HIS A 156 -11.28 -7.69 -17.09
C HIS A 156 -10.77 -9.00 -16.48
N GLU A 157 -10.79 -10.06 -17.25
CA GLU A 157 -10.12 -11.31 -16.88
C GLU A 157 -8.62 -11.11 -17.11
N GLY A 158 -7.78 -11.69 -16.22
CA GLY A 158 -6.32 -11.56 -16.35
C GLY A 158 -5.83 -12.10 -17.70
N GLU A 159 -4.74 -11.52 -18.21
CA GLU A 159 -4.13 -11.99 -19.45
C GLU A 159 -3.74 -13.47 -19.34
N GLU A 160 -3.91 -14.23 -20.46
CA GLU A 160 -3.55 -15.65 -20.53
C GLU A 160 -2.10 -15.87 -20.07
N GLY A 161 -1.94 -16.59 -18.96
CA GLY A 161 -0.64 -17.02 -18.42
C GLY A 161 -0.28 -16.53 -17.02
N ASP A 162 -0.84 -15.44 -16.54
CA ASP A 162 -0.62 -14.93 -15.19
C ASP A 162 -1.95 -14.77 -14.46
N ASN A 163 -2.27 -15.77 -13.66
CA ASN A 163 -3.27 -15.75 -12.61
C ASN A 163 -4.76 -15.85 -12.98
N GLU A 164 -5.21 -17.06 -13.19
CA GLU A 164 -6.58 -17.50 -12.93
C GLU A 164 -6.98 -17.36 -11.45
N GLN A 165 -6.69 -16.24 -10.77
CA GLN A 165 -6.94 -16.11 -9.33
C GLN A 165 -7.85 -14.93 -9.00
N HIS A 166 -7.96 -13.96 -9.91
CA HIS A 166 -8.77 -12.76 -9.71
C HIS A 166 -9.33 -12.22 -11.02
N VAL A 167 -10.29 -11.32 -10.91
CA VAL A 167 -10.75 -10.43 -11.98
C VAL A 167 -10.52 -8.99 -11.55
N ALA A 168 -10.11 -8.14 -12.48
CA ALA A 168 -9.80 -6.74 -12.22
C ALA A 168 -10.90 -5.81 -12.75
N PHE A 169 -11.07 -4.66 -12.12
CA PHE A 169 -11.90 -3.57 -12.59
C PHE A 169 -11.38 -2.23 -12.06
N GLU A 170 -11.86 -1.15 -12.63
CA GLU A 170 -11.53 0.20 -12.15
C GLU A 170 -12.80 0.93 -11.68
N TYR A 171 -12.71 1.61 -10.54
CA TYR A 171 -13.76 2.47 -10.03
C TYR A 171 -13.18 3.79 -9.50
N LYS A 172 -13.67 4.91 -10.02
CA LYS A 172 -13.19 6.27 -9.68
C LYS A 172 -11.66 6.46 -9.87
N GLY A 173 -11.08 5.80 -10.88
CA GLY A 173 -9.65 5.85 -11.14
C GLY A 173 -8.80 5.04 -10.15
N ILE A 174 -9.41 4.10 -9.42
CA ILE A 174 -8.75 3.19 -8.49
C ILE A 174 -8.91 1.78 -9.01
N PRO A 175 -7.80 1.03 -9.19
CA PRO A 175 -7.85 -0.38 -9.59
C PRO A 175 -8.31 -1.25 -8.41
N PHE A 176 -9.14 -2.25 -8.73
CA PHE A 176 -9.62 -3.27 -7.82
C PHE A 176 -9.35 -4.65 -8.38
N GLU A 177 -8.98 -5.59 -7.49
CA GLU A 177 -8.84 -7.01 -7.79
C GLU A 177 -9.77 -7.82 -6.90
N LEU A 178 -10.75 -8.47 -7.52
CA LEU A 178 -11.63 -9.43 -6.85
C LEU A 178 -11.04 -10.82 -7.03
N HIS A 179 -10.52 -11.38 -5.96
CA HIS A 179 -9.93 -12.71 -5.91
C HIS A 179 -10.98 -13.78 -5.59
N PHE A 180 -10.96 -14.89 -6.33
CA PHE A 180 -11.66 -16.13 -5.96
C PHE A 180 -10.69 -17.17 -5.39
N ARG A 181 -9.38 -16.90 -5.44
CA ARG A 181 -8.32 -17.68 -4.82
C ARG A 181 -7.20 -16.77 -4.36
N LEU A 182 -6.78 -16.90 -3.10
CA LEU A 182 -5.71 -16.06 -2.54
C LEU A 182 -4.32 -16.59 -2.86
N LEU A 183 -4.14 -17.92 -2.82
CA LEU A 183 -2.87 -18.60 -3.11
C LEU A 183 -3.15 -19.88 -3.91
N LYS A 184 -2.23 -20.25 -4.79
CA LYS A 184 -2.26 -21.50 -5.56
C LYS A 184 -1.11 -22.39 -5.08
N PHE A 185 -1.44 -23.55 -4.56
CA PHE A 185 -0.47 -24.55 -4.13
C PHE A 185 -0.36 -25.68 -5.15
N ALA A 186 0.85 -26.25 -5.31
CA ALA A 186 1.06 -27.39 -6.19
C ALA A 186 0.39 -28.67 -5.65
N SER A 187 0.23 -28.80 -4.34
CA SER A 187 -0.45 -29.94 -3.70
C SER A 187 -1.93 -29.64 -3.49
N SER A 188 -2.80 -30.50 -4.01
CA SER A 188 -4.25 -30.39 -3.84
C SER A 188 -4.69 -30.51 -2.37
N SER A 189 -4.01 -31.31 -1.57
CA SER A 189 -4.32 -31.46 -0.13
C SER A 189 -3.97 -30.19 0.65
N VAL A 190 -2.84 -29.54 0.32
CA VAL A 190 -2.44 -28.26 0.92
C VAL A 190 -3.42 -27.17 0.48
N GLN A 191 -3.78 -27.13 -0.80
CA GLN A 191 -4.77 -26.18 -1.32
C GLN A 191 -6.10 -26.31 -0.56
N HIS A 192 -6.64 -27.53 -0.46
CA HIS A 192 -7.89 -27.78 0.24
C HIS A 192 -7.84 -27.35 1.71
N HIS A 193 -6.75 -27.66 2.42
CA HIS A 193 -6.57 -27.25 3.80
C HIS A 193 -6.53 -25.73 3.95
N PHE A 194 -5.81 -25.05 3.06
CA PHE A 194 -5.72 -23.58 3.05
C PHE A 194 -7.09 -22.93 2.77
N ASP A 195 -7.81 -23.40 1.75
CA ASP A 195 -9.13 -22.89 1.38
C ASP A 195 -10.13 -23.08 2.54
N GLU A 196 -10.08 -24.24 3.26
CA GLU A 196 -10.88 -24.46 4.45
C GLU A 196 -10.51 -23.51 5.60
N MET A 197 -9.22 -23.25 5.81
CA MET A 197 -8.74 -22.31 6.82
C MET A 197 -9.28 -20.89 6.54
N ILE A 198 -9.17 -20.43 5.31
CA ILE A 198 -9.71 -19.12 4.92
C ILE A 198 -11.23 -19.06 5.10
N ARG A 199 -11.96 -20.08 4.68
CA ARG A 199 -13.42 -20.14 4.84
C ARG A 199 -13.87 -20.12 6.31
N LYS A 200 -13.08 -20.71 7.21
CA LYS A 200 -13.34 -20.75 8.66
C LYS A 200 -12.87 -19.47 9.37
N SER A 201 -12.00 -18.68 8.74
CA SER A 201 -11.56 -17.42 9.30
C SER A 201 -12.74 -16.47 9.36
N ALA A 202 -13.03 -15.93 10.54
CA ALA A 202 -14.07 -14.92 10.68
C ALA A 202 -13.67 -13.69 9.87
N PRO A 203 -14.58 -13.06 9.09
CA PRO A 203 -14.28 -11.80 8.44
C PRO A 203 -13.94 -10.77 9.52
N TYR A 204 -12.74 -10.20 9.47
CA TYR A 204 -12.42 -9.05 10.31
C TYR A 204 -13.30 -7.89 9.84
N THR A 205 -14.19 -7.45 10.70
CA THR A 205 -14.91 -6.20 10.50
C THR A 205 -13.92 -5.07 10.81
N ILE A 206 -13.63 -4.23 9.83
CA ILE A 206 -12.86 -3.00 10.01
C ILE A 206 -13.78 -1.93 10.59
#